data_7d644a99526797de3841522650630f9f
#
_entry.id   7d644a99526797de3841522650630f9f
#
_cell.length_a   1.000
_cell.length_b   1.000
_cell.length_c   1.000
_cell.angle_alpha   90.00
_cell.angle_beta   90.00
_cell.angle_gamma   90.00
#
_symmetry.space_group_name_H-M   'P 1'
#
loop_
_entity.id
_entity.type
_entity.pdbx_description
1 polymer ?
#
loop_
_entity_poly.entity_id
_entity_poly.type
_entity_poly.pdbx_seq_one_letter_code
_entity_poly.pdbx_strand_id
1 'polypeptide(L)'
;MSNFSFKRFTIHQERCAMKVGTDGVLLGAWAATGMEAARVRSVLDIGTGTGLIALMTAQRFPDAEVIAIDIDEHATEQAKENVKASPFSHNINVLHKSLQEYIKEENAKERFDLIVCNPPFFDNSLVCPDPRRTTARHNSTLPFATLMKGAMTLLADDGVFSLVIPSECRQKIEDEAIFAGLMLKRRVAVVTKEGKKPKRYLLEFGIKGNGIDESILSLGGDEYRTLTADFYLPKAEKS
;
A
#
# COMPACT_ATOMS: atom_id res chain seq x y z
N MET A 1 -18.62 -15.59 7.26
CA MET A 1 -17.16 -15.49 6.96
C MET A 1 -17.02 -14.61 5.72
N SER A 2 -16.29 -13.51 5.79
CA SER A 2 -16.15 -12.63 4.63
C SER A 2 -14.75 -12.83 4.05
N ASN A 3 -14.60 -13.82 3.17
CA ASN A 3 -13.36 -14.05 2.44
C ASN A 3 -13.42 -13.33 1.10
N PHE A 4 -12.27 -12.89 0.60
CA PHE A 4 -12.14 -12.35 -0.74
C PHE A 4 -11.13 -13.20 -1.52
N SER A 5 -11.58 -13.84 -2.61
CA SER A 5 -10.73 -14.72 -3.42
C SER A 5 -10.20 -14.01 -4.65
N PHE A 6 -8.89 -14.09 -4.84
CA PHE A 6 -8.17 -13.72 -6.03
C PHE A 6 -7.80 -14.97 -6.86
N LYS A 7 -7.21 -14.82 -8.03
CA LYS A 7 -6.81 -15.94 -8.89
C LYS A 7 -5.82 -16.90 -8.22
N ARG A 8 -4.91 -16.38 -7.39
CA ARG A 8 -3.79 -17.16 -6.84
C ARG A 8 -3.81 -17.27 -5.32
N PHE A 9 -4.61 -16.48 -4.61
CA PHE A 9 -4.72 -16.51 -3.15
C PHE A 9 -6.09 -16.04 -2.68
N THR A 10 -6.41 -16.30 -1.41
CA THR A 10 -7.64 -15.85 -0.75
C THR A 10 -7.27 -15.04 0.48
N ILE A 11 -7.97 -13.93 0.70
CA ILE A 11 -7.83 -13.08 1.89
C ILE A 11 -8.96 -13.38 2.87
N HIS A 12 -8.62 -13.87 4.05
CA HIS A 12 -9.45 -13.88 5.23
C HIS A 12 -9.31 -12.52 5.93
N GLN A 13 -10.40 -11.93 6.42
CA GLN A 13 -10.39 -10.55 6.88
C GLN A 13 -11.30 -10.29 8.10
N GLU A 14 -11.55 -11.31 8.90
CA GLU A 14 -12.45 -11.21 10.04
C GLU A 14 -11.87 -10.38 11.18
N ARG A 15 -10.54 -10.40 11.35
CA ARG A 15 -9.82 -9.73 12.44
C ARG A 15 -9.28 -8.35 12.08
N CYS A 16 -9.40 -7.92 10.82
CA CYS A 16 -8.88 -6.64 10.37
C CYS A 16 -9.95 -5.56 10.34
N ALA A 17 -9.59 -4.37 10.82
CA ALA A 17 -10.44 -3.19 10.78
C ALA A 17 -10.74 -2.75 9.33
N MET A 18 -9.74 -2.84 8.45
CA MET A 18 -9.87 -2.52 7.02
C MET A 18 -9.99 -3.82 6.22
N LYS A 19 -11.07 -3.92 5.46
CA LYS A 19 -11.32 -5.04 4.55
C LYS A 19 -10.70 -4.79 3.18
N VAL A 20 -10.60 -5.86 2.37
CA VAL A 20 -10.22 -5.75 0.96
C VAL A 20 -11.08 -4.70 0.27
N GLY A 21 -10.43 -3.70 -0.28
CA GLY A 21 -11.05 -2.58 -0.98
C GLY A 21 -10.31 -2.27 -2.28
N THR A 22 -10.95 -1.46 -3.13
CA THR A 22 -10.40 -1.04 -4.42
C THR A 22 -9.04 -0.36 -4.27
N ASP A 23 -8.83 0.43 -3.20
CA ASP A 23 -7.59 1.19 -2.98
C ASP A 23 -6.39 0.25 -2.80
N GLY A 24 -6.51 -0.79 -1.96
CA GLY A 24 -5.45 -1.77 -1.75
C GLY A 24 -5.13 -2.58 -3.01
N VAL A 25 -6.17 -3.01 -3.75
CA VAL A 25 -5.97 -3.74 -5.02
C VAL A 25 -5.31 -2.86 -6.07
N LEU A 26 -5.74 -1.59 -6.19
CA LEU A 26 -5.12 -0.65 -7.12
C LEU A 26 -3.63 -0.44 -6.79
N LEU A 27 -3.32 -0.17 -5.52
CA LEU A 27 -1.93 0.05 -5.12
C LEU A 27 -1.07 -1.19 -5.37
N GLY A 28 -1.52 -2.37 -4.93
CA GLY A 28 -0.78 -3.61 -5.13
C GLY A 28 -0.56 -3.96 -6.62
N ALA A 29 -1.50 -3.60 -7.49
CA ALA A 29 -1.37 -3.80 -8.94
C ALA A 29 -0.46 -2.75 -9.60
N TRP A 30 -0.51 -1.48 -9.15
CA TRP A 30 0.13 -0.35 -9.80
C TRP A 30 1.55 -0.03 -9.31
N ALA A 31 1.85 -0.26 -8.02
CA ALA A 31 3.15 0.09 -7.43
C ALA A 31 4.31 -0.45 -8.27
N ALA A 32 5.31 0.38 -8.52
CA ALA A 32 6.52 0.04 -9.30
C ALA A 32 6.27 -0.51 -10.72
N THR A 33 5.12 -0.22 -11.37
CA THR A 33 4.88 -0.62 -12.77
C THR A 33 5.83 0.06 -13.77
N GLY A 34 6.48 1.16 -13.36
CA GLY A 34 7.54 1.81 -14.14
C GLY A 34 8.94 1.18 -14.01
N MET A 35 9.08 0.14 -13.18
CA MET A 35 10.35 -0.57 -12.96
C MET A 35 10.32 -1.93 -13.66
N GLU A 36 11.51 -2.39 -14.10
CA GLU A 36 11.66 -3.79 -14.51
C GLU A 36 11.47 -4.71 -13.31
N ALA A 37 10.62 -5.74 -13.42
CA ALA A 37 10.30 -6.63 -12.31
C ALA A 37 11.55 -7.30 -11.69
N ALA A 38 12.54 -7.64 -12.51
CA ALA A 38 13.80 -8.23 -12.06
C ALA A 38 14.66 -7.31 -11.17
N ARG A 39 14.38 -6.00 -11.16
CA ARG A 39 15.09 -5.02 -10.31
C ARG A 39 14.49 -4.88 -8.91
N VAL A 40 13.27 -5.36 -8.71
CA VAL A 40 12.62 -5.32 -7.39
C VAL A 40 12.96 -6.61 -6.66
N ARG A 41 13.86 -6.53 -5.68
CA ARG A 41 14.36 -7.64 -4.87
C ARG A 41 13.95 -7.54 -3.41
N SER A 42 13.58 -6.34 -2.96
CA SER A 42 13.20 -6.07 -1.58
C SER A 42 11.98 -5.15 -1.52
N VAL A 43 10.95 -5.58 -0.79
CA VAL A 43 9.67 -4.87 -0.67
C VAL A 43 9.32 -4.68 0.80
N LEU A 44 8.89 -3.47 1.18
CA LEU A 44 8.32 -3.18 2.49
C LEU A 44 6.85 -2.76 2.34
N ASP A 45 5.93 -3.49 2.98
CA ASP A 45 4.51 -3.14 3.10
C ASP A 45 4.23 -2.55 4.48
N ILE A 46 3.98 -1.24 4.55
CA ILE A 46 3.76 -0.51 5.81
C ILE A 46 2.26 -0.43 6.10
N GLY A 47 1.83 -0.97 7.24
CA GLY A 47 0.43 -1.09 7.62
C GLY A 47 -0.27 -2.16 6.76
N THR A 48 0.31 -3.36 6.75
CA THR A 48 -0.08 -4.46 5.85
C THR A 48 -1.53 -4.94 6.03
N GLY A 49 -2.14 -4.71 7.20
CA GLY A 49 -3.51 -5.11 7.50
C GLY A 49 -3.73 -6.61 7.28
N THR A 50 -4.50 -6.97 6.26
CA THR A 50 -4.78 -8.37 5.89
C THR A 50 -3.63 -9.07 5.16
N GLY A 51 -2.54 -8.38 4.83
CA GLY A 51 -1.46 -8.90 3.98
C GLY A 51 -1.76 -8.80 2.48
N LEU A 52 -2.81 -8.08 2.08
CA LEU A 52 -3.25 -7.99 0.68
C LEU A 52 -2.15 -7.48 -0.24
N ILE A 53 -1.56 -6.33 0.08
CA ILE A 53 -0.56 -5.68 -0.79
C ILE A 53 0.72 -6.49 -0.79
N ALA A 54 1.15 -7.03 0.35
CA ALA A 54 2.29 -7.94 0.44
C ALA A 54 2.12 -9.18 -0.47
N LEU A 55 0.95 -9.82 -0.48
CA LEU A 55 0.65 -10.95 -1.36
C LEU A 55 0.62 -10.56 -2.84
N MET A 56 0.06 -9.40 -3.16
CA MET A 56 0.02 -8.90 -4.54
C MET A 56 1.43 -8.56 -5.06
N THR A 57 2.28 -7.95 -4.23
CA THR A 57 3.67 -7.63 -4.60
C THR A 57 4.51 -8.90 -4.74
N ALA A 58 4.37 -9.89 -3.85
CA ALA A 58 5.03 -11.18 -3.96
C ALA A 58 4.61 -11.95 -5.24
N GLN A 59 3.34 -11.83 -5.67
CA GLN A 59 2.89 -12.40 -6.94
C GLN A 59 3.55 -11.74 -8.15
N ARG A 60 3.76 -10.41 -8.11
CA ARG A 60 4.34 -9.63 -9.21
C ARG A 60 5.87 -9.74 -9.26
N PHE A 61 6.49 -9.85 -8.12
CA PHE A 61 7.93 -9.87 -7.94
C PHE A 61 8.36 -11.16 -7.22
N PRO A 62 8.33 -12.31 -7.93
CA PRO A 62 8.51 -13.63 -7.31
C PRO A 62 9.90 -13.85 -6.69
N ASP A 63 10.88 -13.08 -7.13
CA ASP A 63 12.26 -13.12 -6.60
C ASP A 63 12.51 -12.09 -5.48
N ALA A 64 11.50 -11.32 -5.08
CA ALA A 64 11.64 -10.32 -4.04
C ALA A 64 11.36 -10.89 -2.65
N GLU A 65 12.15 -10.49 -1.66
CA GLU A 65 11.80 -10.64 -0.25
C GLU A 65 10.86 -9.52 0.17
N VAL A 66 9.75 -9.89 0.80
CA VAL A 66 8.71 -8.97 1.24
C VAL A 66 8.68 -8.93 2.77
N ILE A 67 8.94 -7.77 3.34
CA ILE A 67 8.67 -7.49 4.76
C ILE A 67 7.34 -6.76 4.86
N ALA A 68 6.45 -7.25 5.70
CA ALA A 68 5.13 -6.67 5.94
C ALA A 68 4.99 -6.32 7.41
N ILE A 69 4.77 -5.04 7.75
CA ILE A 69 4.68 -4.58 9.13
C ILE A 69 3.30 -4.02 9.44
N ASP A 70 2.80 -4.27 10.66
CA ASP A 70 1.60 -3.64 11.19
C ASP A 70 1.72 -3.46 12.71
N ILE A 71 1.11 -2.39 13.25
CA ILE A 71 1.03 -2.11 14.69
C ILE A 71 -0.10 -2.86 15.39
N ASP A 72 -1.07 -3.37 14.62
CA ASP A 72 -2.21 -4.13 15.14
C ASP A 72 -1.86 -5.61 15.16
N GLU A 73 -1.82 -6.18 16.35
CA GLU A 73 -1.50 -7.60 16.56
C GLU A 73 -2.50 -8.52 15.85
N HIS A 74 -3.81 -8.19 15.89
CA HIS A 74 -4.83 -9.01 15.24
C HIS A 74 -4.74 -8.96 13.72
N ALA A 75 -4.42 -7.79 13.15
CA ALA A 75 -4.15 -7.65 11.72
C ALA A 75 -2.90 -8.45 11.33
N THR A 76 -1.83 -8.36 12.13
CA THR A 76 -0.58 -9.11 11.92
C THR A 76 -0.82 -10.62 11.94
N GLU A 77 -1.59 -11.13 12.89
CA GLU A 77 -1.95 -12.56 12.94
C GLU A 77 -2.75 -12.98 11.71
N GLN A 78 -3.76 -12.16 11.31
CA GLN A 78 -4.55 -12.42 10.12
C GLN A 78 -3.68 -12.43 8.84
N ALA A 79 -2.75 -11.48 8.71
CA ALA A 79 -1.82 -11.44 7.60
C ALA A 79 -0.92 -12.69 7.55
N LYS A 80 -0.38 -13.12 8.69
CA LYS A 80 0.42 -14.37 8.80
C LYS A 80 -0.37 -15.59 8.34
N GLU A 81 -1.64 -15.71 8.72
CA GLU A 81 -2.51 -16.82 8.28
C GLU A 81 -2.74 -16.77 6.77
N ASN A 82 -3.06 -15.59 6.21
CA ASN A 82 -3.26 -15.40 4.78
C ASN A 82 -2.00 -15.72 3.97
N VAL A 83 -0.84 -15.25 4.44
CA VAL A 83 0.46 -15.53 3.82
C VAL A 83 0.76 -17.04 3.86
N LYS A 84 0.58 -17.69 5.02
CA LYS A 84 0.82 -19.12 5.19
C LYS A 84 -0.07 -19.98 4.26
N ALA A 85 -1.30 -19.55 4.01
CA ALA A 85 -2.25 -20.23 3.13
C ALA A 85 -2.02 -19.95 1.64
N SER A 86 -1.09 -19.04 1.30
CA SER A 86 -0.79 -18.64 -0.07
C SER A 86 0.40 -19.39 -0.67
N PRO A 87 0.57 -19.41 -2.00
CA PRO A 87 1.77 -19.96 -2.63
C PRO A 87 3.02 -19.09 -2.43
N PHE A 88 2.92 -17.92 -1.79
CA PHE A 88 4.00 -16.93 -1.60
C PHE A 88 4.57 -16.92 -0.17
N SER A 89 4.24 -17.91 0.64
CA SER A 89 4.64 -17.97 2.07
C SER A 89 6.15 -18.01 2.30
N HIS A 90 6.92 -18.39 1.29
CA HIS A 90 8.38 -18.55 1.40
C HIS A 90 9.16 -17.24 1.30
N ASN A 91 8.57 -16.18 0.75
CA ASN A 91 9.22 -14.90 0.52
C ASN A 91 8.53 -13.70 1.20
N ILE A 92 7.53 -13.95 2.07
CA ILE A 92 6.86 -12.89 2.85
C ILE A 92 7.08 -13.11 4.34
N ASN A 93 7.63 -12.12 5.01
CA ASN A 93 7.79 -12.09 6.45
C ASN A 93 6.90 -11.01 7.08
N VAL A 94 5.95 -11.43 7.94
CA VAL A 94 5.00 -10.52 8.59
C VAL A 94 5.42 -10.27 10.04
N LEU A 95 5.61 -9.00 10.39
CA LEU A 95 6.11 -8.57 11.70
C LEU A 95 5.08 -7.66 12.39
N HIS A 96 4.85 -7.90 13.68
CA HIS A 96 4.10 -6.99 14.55
C HIS A 96 5.04 -5.89 15.02
N LYS A 97 5.15 -4.82 14.26
CA LYS A 97 6.03 -3.67 14.54
C LYS A 97 5.47 -2.39 13.95
N SER A 98 5.68 -1.28 14.63
CA SER A 98 5.53 0.04 14.03
C SER A 98 6.70 0.36 13.09
N LEU A 99 6.50 1.31 12.16
CA LEU A 99 7.58 1.79 11.29
C LEU A 99 8.76 2.33 12.09
N GLN A 100 8.49 3.00 13.22
CA GLN A 100 9.53 3.58 14.08
C GLN A 100 10.37 2.50 14.79
N GLU A 101 9.75 1.44 15.27
CA GLU A 101 10.42 0.29 15.86
C GLU A 101 11.26 -0.43 14.81
N TYR A 102 10.69 -0.67 13.63
CA TYR A 102 11.40 -1.31 12.54
C TYR A 102 12.69 -0.56 12.17
N ILE A 103 12.62 0.75 11.99
CA ILE A 103 13.81 1.59 11.69
C ILE A 103 14.88 1.50 12.78
N LYS A 104 14.47 1.47 14.04
CA LYS A 104 15.41 1.44 15.17
C LYS A 104 16.15 0.10 15.31
N GLU A 105 15.43 -1.00 15.13
CA GLU A 105 15.95 -2.35 15.37
C GLU A 105 16.85 -2.83 14.23
N GLU A 106 16.46 -2.57 12.99
CA GLU A 106 17.21 -3.03 11.80
C GLU A 106 18.39 -2.11 11.44
N ASN A 107 18.82 -1.23 12.37
CA ASN A 107 19.96 -0.34 12.18
C ASN A 107 19.93 0.53 10.92
N ALA A 108 18.79 0.79 10.35
CA ALA A 108 18.55 1.62 9.15
C ALA A 108 19.46 1.26 7.93
N LYS A 109 19.99 0.03 7.87
CA LYS A 109 20.89 -0.43 6.80
C LYS A 109 20.15 -1.12 5.67
N GLU A 110 18.98 -1.72 5.95
CA GLU A 110 18.15 -2.29 4.92
C GLU A 110 17.62 -1.18 4.02
N ARG A 111 17.69 -1.43 2.73
CA ARG A 111 17.18 -0.54 1.69
C ARG A 111 16.21 -1.33 0.83
N PHE A 112 15.02 -0.76 0.61
CA PHE A 112 13.96 -1.38 -0.16
C PHE A 112 13.87 -0.79 -1.56
N ASP A 113 13.77 -1.67 -2.56
CA ASP A 113 13.53 -1.26 -3.94
C ASP A 113 12.10 -0.76 -4.13
N LEU A 114 11.16 -1.30 -3.33
CA LEU A 114 9.77 -0.89 -3.30
C LEU A 114 9.28 -0.75 -1.85
N ILE A 115 8.77 0.41 -1.50
CA ILE A 115 7.97 0.59 -0.28
C ILE A 115 6.53 0.87 -0.72
N VAL A 116 5.56 0.23 -0.07
CA VAL A 116 4.13 0.45 -0.29
C VAL A 116 3.42 0.79 1.01
N CYS A 117 2.40 1.64 0.93
CA CYS A 117 1.55 1.96 2.08
C CYS A 117 0.14 2.35 1.62
N ASN A 118 -0.87 1.72 2.20
CA ASN A 118 -2.26 2.16 2.13
C ASN A 118 -2.68 2.62 3.53
N PRO A 119 -2.29 3.83 3.95
CA PRO A 119 -2.47 4.26 5.33
C PRO A 119 -3.95 4.45 5.66
N PRO A 120 -4.36 4.23 6.92
CA PRO A 120 -5.71 4.52 7.35
C PRO A 120 -5.96 6.03 7.30
N PHE A 121 -6.92 6.47 6.48
CA PHE A 121 -7.35 7.86 6.40
C PHE A 121 -8.55 8.05 7.31
N PHE A 122 -8.34 8.65 8.47
CA PHE A 122 -9.42 9.12 9.31
C PHE A 122 -9.68 10.58 8.97
N ASP A 123 -10.83 10.83 8.38
CA ASP A 123 -11.35 12.16 8.17
C ASP A 123 -11.56 12.82 9.54
N ASN A 124 -10.80 13.87 9.84
CA ASN A 124 -10.96 14.69 11.05
C ASN A 124 -12.34 15.37 11.11
N SER A 125 -13.15 15.28 10.06
CA SER A 125 -14.49 15.88 9.96
C SER A 125 -15.59 15.07 10.65
N LEU A 126 -15.36 13.78 10.96
CA LEU A 126 -16.30 12.96 11.73
C LEU A 126 -15.78 12.76 13.16
N VAL A 127 -16.02 13.76 14.00
CA VAL A 127 -15.87 13.63 15.44
C VAL A 127 -16.77 12.48 15.90
N CYS A 128 -16.15 11.33 16.21
CA CYS A 128 -16.89 10.20 16.76
C CYS A 128 -17.34 10.59 18.20
N PRO A 129 -18.63 10.49 18.56
CA PRO A 129 -19.13 10.90 19.87
C PRO A 129 -18.55 10.12 21.05
N ASP A 130 -17.83 9.01 20.81
CA ASP A 130 -17.21 8.18 21.85
C ASP A 130 -15.73 8.59 22.07
N PRO A 131 -15.38 9.22 23.22
CA PRO A 131 -14.01 9.62 23.55
C PRO A 131 -13.02 8.44 23.56
N ARG A 132 -13.48 7.22 23.90
CA ARG A 132 -12.63 6.02 23.95
C ARG A 132 -12.20 5.56 22.56
N ARG A 133 -13.09 5.70 21.57
CA ARG A 133 -12.79 5.41 20.16
C ARG A 133 -11.89 6.50 19.54
N THR A 134 -12.02 7.73 19.97
CA THR A 134 -11.17 8.85 19.54
C THR A 134 -9.73 8.64 20.01
N THR A 135 -9.52 8.26 21.28
CA THR A 135 -8.18 8.03 21.85
C THR A 135 -7.48 6.84 21.20
N ALA A 136 -8.19 5.72 20.96
CA ALA A 136 -7.66 4.56 20.27
C ALA A 136 -7.28 4.87 18.81
N ARG A 137 -8.05 5.73 18.12
CA ARG A 137 -7.76 6.17 16.75
C ARG A 137 -6.55 7.11 16.67
N HIS A 138 -6.38 8.02 17.62
CA HIS A 138 -5.21 8.93 17.65
C HIS A 138 -3.90 8.18 17.86
N ASN A 139 -3.90 7.08 18.60
CA ASN A 139 -2.71 6.28 18.85
C ASN A 139 -2.39 5.30 17.69
N SER A 140 -3.32 5.08 16.77
CA SER A 140 -3.16 4.15 15.63
C SER A 140 -2.84 4.85 14.31
N THR A 141 -2.84 6.19 14.25
CA THR A 141 -2.55 6.92 13.01
C THR A 141 -1.05 7.15 12.86
N LEU A 142 -0.47 6.68 11.75
CA LEU A 142 0.89 7.02 11.35
C LEU A 142 0.88 8.44 10.76
N PRO A 143 1.51 9.45 11.40
CA PRO A 143 1.56 10.80 10.83
C PRO A 143 2.29 10.81 9.49
N PHE A 144 1.82 11.60 8.53
CA PHE A 144 2.42 11.67 7.19
C PHE A 144 3.91 12.06 7.24
N ALA A 145 4.28 13.02 8.10
CA ALA A 145 5.68 13.38 8.31
C ALA A 145 6.54 12.19 8.74
N THR A 146 6.03 11.34 9.64
CA THR A 146 6.72 10.14 10.11
C THR A 146 6.81 9.09 8.99
N LEU A 147 5.74 8.90 8.23
CA LEU A 147 5.71 7.99 7.09
C LEU A 147 6.73 8.40 6.03
N MET A 148 6.75 9.69 5.62
CA MET A 148 7.67 10.18 4.59
C MET A 148 9.14 10.10 5.02
N LYS A 149 9.44 10.48 6.28
CA LYS A 149 10.80 10.34 6.84
C LYS A 149 11.24 8.87 6.93
N GLY A 150 10.33 7.99 7.35
CA GLY A 150 10.60 6.55 7.41
C GLY A 150 10.86 5.96 6.02
N ALA A 151 10.03 6.30 5.05
CA ALA A 151 10.22 5.88 3.67
C ALA A 151 11.56 6.38 3.11
N MET A 152 11.90 7.66 3.31
CA MET A 152 13.20 8.21 2.90
C MET A 152 14.38 7.48 3.54
N THR A 153 14.26 7.08 4.82
CA THR A 153 15.32 6.37 5.54
C THR A 153 15.54 4.96 4.99
N LEU A 154 14.47 4.27 4.58
CA LEU A 154 14.49 2.86 4.19
C LEU A 154 14.54 2.64 2.66
N LEU A 155 14.34 3.67 1.85
CA LEU A 155 14.30 3.54 0.41
C LEU A 155 15.71 3.37 -0.17
N ALA A 156 15.86 2.44 -1.13
CA ALA A 156 17.08 2.33 -1.94
C ALA A 156 17.22 3.53 -2.86
N ASP A 157 18.44 3.85 -3.29
CA ASP A 157 18.75 5.02 -4.12
C ASP A 157 17.92 5.13 -5.40
N ASP A 158 17.65 4.00 -6.03
CA ASP A 158 16.80 3.90 -7.23
C ASP A 158 15.42 3.30 -6.95
N GLY A 159 15.10 3.08 -5.67
CA GLY A 159 13.84 2.56 -5.20
C GLY A 159 12.67 3.54 -5.34
N VAL A 160 11.46 3.03 -5.16
CA VAL A 160 10.23 3.82 -5.19
C VAL A 160 9.35 3.57 -3.97
N PHE A 161 8.74 4.63 -3.49
CA PHE A 161 7.71 4.58 -2.45
C PHE A 161 6.35 4.90 -3.06
N SER A 162 5.45 3.93 -3.06
CA SER A 162 4.11 4.03 -3.66
C SER A 162 3.02 4.00 -2.60
N LEU A 163 2.04 4.88 -2.72
CA LEU A 163 0.89 4.93 -1.81
C LEU A 163 -0.40 5.34 -2.52
N VAL A 164 -1.54 4.94 -1.97
CA VAL A 164 -2.87 5.40 -2.38
C VAL A 164 -3.44 6.32 -1.32
N ILE A 165 -4.05 7.43 -1.71
CA ILE A 165 -4.55 8.47 -0.79
C ILE A 165 -5.88 9.06 -1.25
N PRO A 166 -6.72 9.57 -0.33
CA PRO A 166 -7.83 10.44 -0.65
C PRO A 166 -7.37 11.74 -1.31
N SER A 167 -8.20 12.31 -2.19
CA SER A 167 -7.86 13.54 -2.92
C SER A 167 -7.57 14.73 -2.02
N GLU A 168 -8.26 14.82 -0.89
CA GLU A 168 -8.10 15.87 0.11
C GLU A 168 -6.76 15.84 0.83
N CYS A 169 -6.10 14.67 0.88
CA CYS A 169 -4.79 14.50 1.53
C CYS A 169 -3.61 14.80 0.60
N ARG A 170 -3.85 14.96 -0.72
CA ARG A 170 -2.79 15.03 -1.74
C ARG A 170 -1.76 16.11 -1.44
N GLN A 171 -2.20 17.36 -1.29
CA GLN A 171 -1.28 18.48 -1.10
C GLN A 171 -0.40 18.29 0.14
N LYS A 172 -1.03 17.92 1.26
CA LYS A 172 -0.30 17.70 2.52
C LYS A 172 0.75 16.61 2.40
N ILE A 173 0.44 15.52 1.70
CA ILE A 173 1.38 14.39 1.51
C ILE A 173 2.54 14.80 0.60
N GLU A 174 2.27 15.53 -0.49
CA GLU A 174 3.31 16.04 -1.38
C GLU A 174 4.25 17.02 -0.65
N ASP A 175 3.70 17.91 0.19
CA ASP A 175 4.50 18.83 1.01
C ASP A 175 5.40 18.07 2.01
N GLU A 176 4.85 17.09 2.73
CA GLU A 176 5.62 16.28 3.68
C GLU A 176 6.70 15.41 2.98
N ALA A 177 6.44 14.95 1.75
CA ALA A 177 7.42 14.25 0.95
C ALA A 177 8.61 15.14 0.59
N ILE A 178 8.34 16.38 0.16
CA ILE A 178 9.38 17.39 -0.13
C ILE A 178 10.21 17.68 1.13
N PHE A 179 9.57 17.90 2.28
CA PHE A 179 10.27 18.13 3.55
C PHE A 179 11.13 16.94 3.99
N ALA A 180 10.74 15.72 3.63
CA ALA A 180 11.53 14.52 3.88
C ALA A 180 12.67 14.29 2.89
N GLY A 181 12.72 15.03 1.78
CA GLY A 181 13.71 14.87 0.70
C GLY A 181 13.29 13.88 -0.40
N LEU A 182 12.02 13.49 -0.44
CA LEU A 182 11.45 12.65 -1.49
C LEU A 182 10.95 13.50 -2.66
N MET A 183 11.12 12.99 -3.88
CA MET A 183 10.64 13.60 -5.11
C MET A 183 9.47 12.81 -5.69
N LEU A 184 8.39 13.51 -6.03
CA LEU A 184 7.26 12.88 -6.73
C LEU A 184 7.70 12.50 -8.14
N LYS A 185 7.55 11.23 -8.49
CA LYS A 185 7.87 10.64 -9.81
C LYS A 185 6.61 10.41 -10.64
N ARG A 186 5.56 9.89 -10.02
CA ARG A 186 4.32 9.56 -10.71
C ARG A 186 3.11 9.97 -9.89
N ARG A 187 2.08 10.47 -10.58
CA ARG A 187 0.79 10.83 -9.99
C ARG A 187 -0.34 10.30 -10.87
N VAL A 188 -1.18 9.42 -10.36
CA VAL A 188 -2.36 8.93 -11.07
C VAL A 188 -3.61 9.41 -10.35
N ALA A 189 -4.43 10.19 -11.06
CA ALA A 189 -5.73 10.61 -10.57
C ALA A 189 -6.76 9.51 -10.78
N VAL A 190 -7.31 8.92 -9.72
CA VAL A 190 -8.29 7.84 -9.81
C VAL A 190 -9.70 8.43 -9.80
N VAL A 191 -10.42 8.23 -10.89
CA VAL A 191 -11.79 8.72 -11.09
C VAL A 191 -12.79 7.56 -11.17
N THR A 192 -14.03 7.79 -10.76
CA THR A 192 -15.09 6.77 -10.87
C THR A 192 -15.62 6.64 -12.32
N LYS A 193 -15.55 7.74 -13.09
CA LYS A 193 -15.89 7.83 -14.52
C LYS A 193 -15.10 9.00 -15.10
N GLU A 194 -14.87 8.94 -16.40
CA GLU A 194 -14.26 10.03 -17.15
C GLU A 194 -14.97 11.37 -16.92
N GLY A 195 -14.20 12.45 -16.79
CA GLY A 195 -14.71 13.80 -16.52
C GLY A 195 -15.16 14.07 -15.07
N LYS A 196 -15.09 13.09 -14.17
CA LYS A 196 -15.37 13.31 -12.74
C LYS A 196 -14.10 13.73 -11.99
N LYS A 197 -14.29 14.48 -10.89
CA LYS A 197 -13.20 14.83 -9.99
C LYS A 197 -12.59 13.57 -9.39
N PRO A 198 -11.25 13.50 -9.24
CA PRO A 198 -10.59 12.37 -8.59
C PRO A 198 -11.06 12.21 -7.15
N LYS A 199 -11.27 10.97 -6.73
CA LYS A 199 -11.54 10.62 -5.34
C LYS A 199 -10.31 10.10 -4.62
N ARG A 200 -9.33 9.60 -5.37
CA ARG A 200 -8.07 9.03 -4.88
C ARG A 200 -6.94 9.46 -5.80
N TYR A 201 -5.74 9.42 -5.25
CA TYR A 201 -4.51 9.48 -6.02
C TYR A 201 -3.62 8.28 -5.67
N LEU A 202 -2.99 7.72 -6.69
CA LEU A 202 -1.82 6.87 -6.53
C LEU A 202 -0.61 7.79 -6.71
N LEU A 203 0.27 7.80 -5.73
CA LEU A 203 1.48 8.60 -5.74
C LEU A 203 2.70 7.69 -5.63
N GLU A 204 3.74 7.98 -6.40
CA GLU A 204 5.01 7.28 -6.33
C GLU A 204 6.13 8.29 -6.19
N PHE A 205 6.94 8.12 -5.16
CA PHE A 205 8.06 8.96 -4.82
C PHE A 205 9.38 8.20 -4.98
N GLY A 206 10.49 8.92 -5.12
CA GLY A 206 11.84 8.39 -5.10
C GLY A 206 12.82 9.42 -4.53
N ILE A 207 14.07 9.00 -4.33
CA ILE A 207 15.13 9.91 -3.87
C ILE A 207 15.63 10.78 -5.04
N LYS A 208 15.57 10.25 -6.27
CA LYS A 208 15.98 10.91 -7.49
C LYS A 208 14.80 10.99 -8.46
N GLY A 209 14.70 12.05 -9.23
CA GLY A 209 13.65 12.19 -10.25
C GLY A 209 13.86 13.40 -11.13
N ASN A 210 13.46 13.31 -12.43
CA ASN A 210 13.56 14.36 -13.43
C ASN A 210 12.19 14.63 -14.05
N GLY A 211 11.24 15.08 -13.23
CA GLY A 211 9.88 15.37 -13.68
C GLY A 211 8.83 14.43 -13.07
N ILE A 212 7.57 14.74 -13.32
CA ILE A 212 6.41 14.03 -12.81
C ILE A 212 5.65 13.45 -13.99
N ASP A 213 5.43 12.13 -13.97
CA ASP A 213 4.52 11.46 -14.90
C ASP A 213 3.09 11.53 -14.33
N GLU A 214 2.18 12.17 -15.06
CA GLU A 214 0.79 12.37 -14.63
C GLU A 214 -0.18 11.65 -15.56
N SER A 215 -1.12 10.91 -14.96
CA SER A 215 -2.16 10.22 -15.71
C SER A 215 -3.49 10.17 -14.95
N ILE A 216 -4.54 9.69 -15.62
CA ILE A 216 -5.88 9.53 -15.07
C ILE A 216 -6.30 8.08 -15.27
N LEU A 217 -6.70 7.41 -14.20
CA LEU A 217 -7.23 6.05 -14.22
C LEU A 217 -8.73 6.05 -13.90
N SER A 218 -9.55 5.56 -14.83
CA SER A 218 -10.99 5.35 -14.62
C SER A 218 -11.25 3.97 -14.03
N LEU A 219 -11.96 3.90 -12.89
CA LEU A 219 -12.36 2.62 -12.27
C LEU A 219 -13.28 1.85 -13.24
N GLY A 220 -12.92 0.60 -13.51
CA GLY A 220 -13.65 -0.27 -14.44
C GLY A 220 -13.42 0.04 -15.92
N GLY A 221 -12.56 1.02 -16.26
CA GLY A 221 -12.06 1.24 -17.63
C GLY A 221 -11.08 0.17 -18.08
N ASP A 222 -10.62 0.23 -19.33
CA ASP A 222 -9.76 -0.83 -19.90
C ASP A 222 -8.38 -0.86 -19.23
N GLU A 223 -7.80 0.29 -18.95
CA GLU A 223 -6.53 0.39 -18.21
C GLU A 223 -6.64 -0.22 -16.81
N TYR A 224 -7.73 0.07 -16.08
CA TYR A 224 -8.01 -0.56 -14.79
C TYR A 224 -8.13 -2.08 -14.90
N ARG A 225 -8.84 -2.58 -15.91
CA ARG A 225 -9.01 -4.01 -16.14
C ARG A 225 -7.69 -4.69 -16.46
N THR A 226 -6.89 -4.08 -17.33
CA THR A 226 -5.56 -4.58 -17.68
C THR A 226 -4.65 -4.63 -16.46
N LEU A 227 -4.61 -3.55 -15.68
CA LEU A 227 -3.79 -3.44 -14.47
C LEU A 227 -4.14 -4.50 -13.42
N THR A 228 -5.42 -4.82 -13.25
CA THR A 228 -5.90 -5.76 -12.23
C THR A 228 -6.16 -7.17 -12.77
N ALA A 229 -5.90 -7.41 -14.05
CA ALA A 229 -6.25 -8.67 -14.73
C ALA A 229 -5.64 -9.90 -14.07
N ASP A 230 -4.41 -9.82 -13.58
CA ASP A 230 -3.70 -10.95 -12.97
C ASP A 230 -4.22 -11.32 -11.57
N PHE A 231 -5.06 -10.49 -10.99
CA PHE A 231 -5.54 -10.66 -9.62
C PHE A 231 -7.00 -11.10 -9.55
N TYR A 232 -7.92 -10.37 -10.18
CA TYR A 232 -9.34 -10.68 -10.06
C TYR A 232 -9.73 -11.96 -10.81
N LEU A 233 -10.60 -12.73 -10.18
CA LEU A 233 -11.25 -13.86 -10.85
C LEU A 233 -12.04 -13.39 -12.08
N PRO A 234 -12.11 -14.21 -13.15
CA PRO A 234 -12.99 -13.91 -14.25
C PRO A 234 -14.43 -13.70 -13.74
N LYS A 235 -15.11 -12.69 -14.30
CA LYS A 235 -16.56 -12.59 -14.02
C LYS A 235 -17.23 -13.85 -14.58
N ALA A 236 -18.02 -14.52 -13.73
CA ALA A 236 -18.89 -15.58 -14.24
C ALA A 236 -19.75 -14.97 -15.36
N GLU A 237 -19.69 -15.54 -16.55
CA GLU A 237 -20.60 -15.17 -17.61
C GLU A 237 -22.02 -15.40 -17.07
N LYS A 238 -22.83 -14.36 -17.04
CA LYS A 238 -24.24 -14.51 -16.72
C LYS A 238 -24.87 -15.23 -17.89
N SER A 239 -25.06 -16.55 -17.72
CA SER A 239 -25.90 -17.35 -18.59
C SER A 239 -27.35 -16.86 -18.55
#